data_da7956759e3fb4a4c3245be9e05efa97
#
_entry.id   da7956759e3fb4a4c3245be9e05efa97
#
_cell.length_a   1.000
_cell.length_b   1.000
_cell.length_c   1.000
_cell.angle_alpha   90.00
_cell.angle_beta   90.00
_cell.angle_gamma   90.00
#
_symmetry.space_group_name_H-M   'P 1'
#
loop_
_entity.id
_entity.type
_entity.pdbx_description
1 polymer ?
#
loop_
_entity_poly.entity_id
_entity_poly.type
_entity_poly.pdbx_seq_one_letter_code
_entity_poly.pdbx_strand_id
1 'polypeptide(L)'
;MKVNVKGHLRDLLAFRGLVPRRKKRIARSSAEPLGLDPMNRLAQQLHPDVQHLVIAEIRDETKTSKTFKLVPDSDAGTRELAYFRAGQYLSLKVEVNGVGITRPYSISSAPFEALDADGCYEITVRREQDGFLTPYMWDNWKVGTKITSSGPCGFFYYEPLRDAGKIVGLAGGSGITPFRSMAREITYGKLDAQLLLIYGSSDEDDIVFYDEFKELEQKAPEKVQAVHVLSCAEVSLEGCEQGFITANIIRKYADVDGSSFFICGPQAMYEFVEQELATFDLPPRRIRREVFGEVKDVTQSPGFPLEVAGEAFRLRVHVGGVTTEIPARATETVLVALERANLRPPSQCRSGECGFCRALLLSGDVYVNPESDGRRAADKQLGYIHPCASYPLSDIELVVPRDV
;
A
#
# COMPACT_ATOMS: atom_id res chain seq x y z
N MET A 1 15.05 -26.33 20.79
CA MET A 1 15.90 -26.70 19.62
C MET A 1 17.32 -26.98 20.11
N LYS A 2 17.83 -28.24 20.03
CA LYS A 2 19.23 -28.55 20.34
C LYS A 2 20.06 -28.26 19.08
N VAL A 3 20.84 -27.19 19.11
CA VAL A 3 21.80 -26.87 18.05
C VAL A 3 23.06 -27.71 18.26
N ASN A 4 23.32 -28.62 17.35
CA ASN A 4 24.52 -29.45 17.38
C ASN A 4 25.64 -28.66 16.68
N VAL A 5 26.48 -27.97 17.44
CA VAL A 5 27.63 -27.25 16.90
C VAL A 5 28.81 -28.22 16.78
N LYS A 6 29.14 -28.60 15.54
CA LYS A 6 30.37 -29.33 15.25
C LYS A 6 31.51 -28.29 15.07
N GLY A 7 32.32 -28.12 16.11
CA GLY A 7 33.50 -27.23 16.06
C GLY A 7 34.74 -27.92 16.64
N HIS A 8 35.92 -27.49 16.21
CA HIS A 8 37.19 -27.94 16.79
C HIS A 8 37.36 -27.40 18.22
N LEU A 9 38.14 -28.07 19.06
CA LEU A 9 38.37 -27.66 20.46
C LEU A 9 38.88 -26.22 20.56
N ARG A 10 39.63 -25.75 19.55
CA ARG A 10 40.11 -24.36 19.39
C ARG A 10 38.95 -23.36 19.25
N ASP A 11 37.85 -23.72 18.56
CA ASP A 11 36.70 -22.85 18.37
C ASP A 11 35.90 -22.71 19.67
N LEU A 12 35.81 -23.78 20.44
CA LEU A 12 35.20 -23.78 21.77
C LEU A 12 35.97 -22.86 22.74
N LEU A 13 37.30 -22.88 22.71
CA LEU A 13 38.13 -22.01 23.53
C LEU A 13 38.03 -20.53 23.06
N ALA A 14 37.98 -20.30 21.75
CA ALA A 14 37.76 -18.98 21.18
C ALA A 14 36.38 -18.42 21.58
N PHE A 15 35.35 -19.27 21.54
CA PHE A 15 33.98 -18.90 21.94
C PHE A 15 33.90 -18.54 23.43
N ARG A 16 34.58 -19.29 24.31
CA ARG A 16 34.70 -18.97 25.76
C ARG A 16 35.33 -17.59 26.00
N GLY A 17 36.26 -17.17 25.13
CA GLY A 17 36.89 -15.84 25.18
C GLY A 17 36.04 -14.68 24.69
N LEU A 18 34.93 -14.94 23.96
CA LEU A 18 34.08 -13.86 23.41
C LEU A 18 33.34 -13.07 24.47
N VAL A 19 32.79 -13.72 25.48
CA VAL A 19 32.03 -13.06 26.55
C VAL A 19 32.90 -12.10 27.37
N PRO A 20 34.09 -12.51 27.87
CA PRO A 20 35.00 -11.60 28.58
C PRO A 20 35.48 -10.45 27.69
N ARG A 21 35.79 -10.70 26.39
CA ARG A 21 36.19 -9.67 25.45
C ARG A 21 35.07 -8.66 25.21
N ARG A 22 33.83 -9.13 25.07
CA ARG A 22 32.67 -8.25 24.91
C ARG A 22 32.42 -7.41 26.16
N LYS A 23 32.48 -7.99 27.37
CA LYS A 23 32.37 -7.24 28.62
C LYS A 23 33.45 -6.16 28.75
N LYS A 24 34.70 -6.48 28.37
CA LYS A 24 35.80 -5.52 28.38
C LYS A 24 35.61 -4.40 27.36
N ARG A 25 35.03 -4.67 26.18
CA ARG A 25 34.67 -3.65 25.18
C ARG A 25 33.55 -2.74 25.70
N ILE A 26 32.49 -3.33 26.27
CA ILE A 26 31.38 -2.56 26.86
C ILE A 26 31.88 -1.65 28.00
N ALA A 27 32.74 -2.16 28.91
CA ALA A 27 33.31 -1.36 29.97
C ALA A 27 34.24 -0.22 29.53
N ARG A 28 34.74 -0.29 28.30
CA ARG A 28 35.59 0.74 27.66
C ARG A 28 34.83 1.66 26.71
N SER A 29 33.56 1.35 26.42
CA SER A 29 32.74 2.20 25.56
C SER A 29 32.38 3.48 26.30
N SER A 30 32.24 4.56 25.54
CA SER A 30 31.71 5.82 26.05
C SER A 30 30.28 5.61 26.55
N ALA A 31 29.94 6.28 27.66
CA ALA A 31 28.55 6.37 28.13
C ALA A 31 27.73 7.39 27.33
N GLU A 32 28.41 8.25 26.55
CA GLU A 32 27.73 9.20 25.69
C GLU A 32 27.16 8.48 24.45
N PRO A 33 25.90 8.77 24.08
CA PRO A 33 25.33 8.26 22.84
C PRO A 33 26.19 8.66 21.67
N LEU A 34 26.49 7.71 20.77
CA LEU A 34 27.07 8.05 19.49
C LEU A 34 26.07 8.96 18.75
N GLY A 35 26.55 10.06 18.19
CA GLY A 35 25.76 10.89 17.27
C GLY A 35 25.24 10.04 16.12
N LEU A 36 24.16 10.49 15.47
CA LEU A 36 23.60 9.78 14.32
C LEU A 36 24.70 9.61 13.25
N ASP A 37 24.98 8.35 12.92
CA ASP A 37 25.85 7.98 11.82
C ASP A 37 25.34 8.63 10.51
N PRO A 38 26.21 9.15 9.62
CA PRO A 38 25.82 9.71 8.33
C PRO A 38 24.93 8.79 7.50
N MET A 39 25.17 7.48 7.53
CA MET A 39 24.35 6.49 6.83
C MET A 39 22.95 6.37 7.44
N ASN A 40 22.84 6.41 8.76
CA ASN A 40 21.54 6.41 9.44
C ASN A 40 20.78 7.73 9.17
N ARG A 41 21.48 8.86 9.07
CA ARG A 41 20.85 10.13 8.65
C ARG A 41 20.31 10.03 7.23
N LEU A 42 21.13 9.52 6.30
CA LEU A 42 20.69 9.32 4.92
C LEU A 42 19.49 8.37 4.85
N ALA A 43 19.53 7.26 5.59
CA ALA A 43 18.41 6.32 5.66
C ALA A 43 17.13 6.99 6.18
N GLN A 44 17.22 7.83 7.21
CA GLN A 44 16.08 8.57 7.75
C GLN A 44 15.54 9.63 6.78
N GLN A 45 16.41 10.25 5.96
CA GLN A 45 15.96 11.18 4.90
C GLN A 45 15.27 10.46 3.75
N LEU A 46 15.81 9.31 3.33
CA LEU A 46 15.26 8.53 2.22
C LEU A 46 14.00 7.74 2.63
N HIS A 47 13.94 7.29 3.88
CA HIS A 47 12.86 6.43 4.40
C HIS A 47 12.43 6.91 5.80
N PRO A 48 11.84 8.11 5.92
CA PRO A 48 11.34 8.59 7.21
C PRO A 48 10.16 7.73 7.68
N ASP A 49 10.14 7.40 8.98
CA ASP A 49 9.01 6.69 9.58
C ASP A 49 7.73 7.54 9.58
N VAL A 50 7.91 8.87 9.74
CA VAL A 50 6.83 9.85 9.81
C VAL A 50 7.20 11.10 9.02
N GLN A 51 6.22 11.62 8.26
CA GLN A 51 6.27 12.92 7.61
C GLN A 51 5.04 13.73 8.02
N HIS A 52 5.25 14.99 8.30
CA HIS A 52 4.20 15.98 8.55
C HIS A 52 4.00 16.79 7.28
N LEU A 53 2.79 16.80 6.80
CA LEU A 53 2.40 17.41 5.52
C LEU A 53 1.26 18.40 5.75
N VAL A 54 1.11 19.32 4.83
CA VAL A 54 -0.02 20.25 4.80
C VAL A 54 -0.62 20.30 3.40
N ILE A 55 -1.95 20.37 3.31
CA ILE A 55 -2.65 20.52 2.03
C ILE A 55 -2.41 21.94 1.52
N ALA A 56 -1.72 22.04 0.38
CA ALA A 56 -1.45 23.31 -0.30
C ALA A 56 -2.51 23.64 -1.35
N GLU A 57 -3.10 22.62 -1.98
CA GLU A 57 -4.08 22.79 -3.06
C GLU A 57 -5.04 21.61 -3.08
N ILE A 58 -6.27 21.85 -3.51
CA ILE A 58 -7.31 20.83 -3.77
C ILE A 58 -7.87 21.08 -5.15
N ARG A 59 -7.88 20.04 -6.00
CA ARG A 59 -8.47 20.09 -7.35
C ARG A 59 -9.57 19.03 -7.47
N ASP A 60 -10.69 19.42 -8.06
CA ASP A 60 -11.73 18.48 -8.49
C ASP A 60 -11.30 17.91 -9.84
N GLU A 61 -11.07 16.61 -9.91
CA GLU A 61 -10.71 15.91 -11.15
C GLU A 61 -11.96 15.45 -11.89
N THR A 62 -12.93 14.90 -11.14
CA THR A 62 -14.26 14.49 -11.62
C THR A 62 -15.30 14.78 -10.53
N LYS A 63 -16.57 14.48 -10.81
CA LYS A 63 -17.63 14.57 -9.78
C LYS A 63 -17.38 13.68 -8.56
N THR A 64 -16.57 12.62 -8.74
CA THR A 64 -16.31 11.61 -7.71
C THR A 64 -14.87 11.59 -7.20
N SER A 65 -13.97 12.33 -7.81
CA SER A 65 -12.52 12.28 -7.50
C SER A 65 -11.92 13.67 -7.28
N LYS A 66 -11.08 13.80 -6.24
CA LYS A 66 -10.31 15.01 -5.91
C LYS A 66 -8.84 14.70 -5.75
N THR A 67 -7.99 15.61 -6.20
CA THR A 67 -6.56 15.57 -5.95
C THR A 67 -6.21 16.57 -4.84
N PHE A 68 -5.44 16.08 -3.87
CA PHE A 68 -4.88 16.85 -2.77
C PHE A 68 -3.37 16.99 -2.98
N LYS A 69 -2.89 18.22 -3.13
CA LYS A 69 -1.47 18.54 -3.17
C LYS A 69 -0.94 18.73 -1.76
N LEU A 70 0.04 17.90 -1.38
CA LEU A 70 0.64 17.84 -0.06
C LEU A 70 2.06 18.38 -0.11
N VAL A 71 2.39 19.34 0.73
CA VAL A 71 3.73 19.91 0.86
C VAL A 71 4.27 19.70 2.28
N PRO A 72 5.60 19.79 2.51
CA PRO A 72 6.17 19.62 3.84
C PRO A 72 5.61 20.63 4.86
N ASP A 73 5.29 20.18 6.07
CA ASP A 73 5.02 21.05 7.22
C ASP A 73 6.33 21.27 8.00
N SER A 74 7.07 22.33 7.65
CA SER A 74 8.33 22.69 8.28
C SER A 74 8.19 23.01 9.76
N ASP A 75 7.05 23.56 10.19
CA ASP A 75 6.77 23.87 11.58
C ASP A 75 6.60 22.61 12.43
N ALA A 76 6.11 21.52 11.80
CA ALA A 76 5.99 20.22 12.44
C ALA A 76 7.23 19.33 12.26
N GLY A 77 8.30 19.85 11.62
CA GLY A 77 9.61 19.19 11.54
C GLY A 77 9.92 18.49 10.21
N THR A 78 9.00 18.44 9.25
CA THR A 78 9.30 17.92 7.90
C THR A 78 9.71 19.10 7.01
N ARG A 79 10.98 19.16 6.62
CA ARG A 79 11.52 20.24 5.77
C ARG A 79 11.60 19.86 4.30
N GLU A 80 11.84 18.58 4.03
CA GLU A 80 12.00 18.02 2.69
C GLU A 80 11.17 16.75 2.60
N LEU A 81 10.62 16.48 1.44
CA LEU A 81 9.90 15.24 1.16
C LEU A 81 10.87 14.08 0.89
N ALA A 82 10.52 12.90 1.32
CA ALA A 82 11.27 11.72 0.98
C ALA A 82 11.11 11.40 -0.51
N TYR A 83 12.21 10.98 -1.15
CA TYR A 83 12.15 10.44 -2.50
C TYR A 83 11.28 9.19 -2.54
N PHE A 84 10.56 9.01 -3.65
CA PHE A 84 9.77 7.81 -3.90
C PHE A 84 9.97 7.31 -5.33
N ARG A 85 9.53 6.10 -5.61
CA ARG A 85 9.47 5.54 -6.96
C ARG A 85 8.02 5.59 -7.45
N ALA A 86 7.82 5.95 -8.71
CA ALA A 86 6.50 6.02 -9.32
C ALA A 86 5.73 4.70 -9.11
N GLY A 87 4.56 4.79 -8.49
CA GLY A 87 3.74 3.65 -8.06
C GLY A 87 3.77 3.35 -6.57
N GLN A 88 4.61 4.02 -5.77
CA GLN A 88 4.56 3.92 -4.31
C GLN A 88 3.40 4.73 -3.70
N TYR A 89 3.07 4.45 -2.44
CA TYR A 89 1.98 5.06 -1.70
C TYR A 89 2.43 5.68 -0.39
N LEU A 90 1.61 6.57 0.15
CA LEU A 90 1.68 7.08 1.52
C LEU A 90 0.61 6.41 2.38
N SER A 91 0.94 6.12 3.64
CA SER A 91 -0.06 5.72 4.63
C SER A 91 -0.40 6.93 5.49
N LEU A 92 -1.57 7.51 5.25
CA LEU A 92 -2.03 8.70 5.96
C LEU A 92 -2.62 8.30 7.32
N LYS A 93 -2.12 8.91 8.39
CA LYS A 93 -2.67 8.80 9.74
C LYS A 93 -3.66 9.95 9.95
N VAL A 94 -4.93 9.62 10.11
CA VAL A 94 -6.02 10.60 10.24
C VAL A 94 -6.79 10.33 11.52
N GLU A 95 -7.15 11.39 12.23
CA GLU A 95 -8.03 11.28 13.39
C GLU A 95 -9.46 11.68 12.98
N VAL A 96 -10.40 10.76 13.14
CA VAL A 96 -11.81 10.98 12.85
C VAL A 96 -12.61 10.74 14.12
N ASN A 97 -13.27 11.78 14.66
CA ASN A 97 -14.05 11.70 15.90
C ASN A 97 -13.27 11.14 17.10
N GLY A 98 -11.98 11.48 17.21
CA GLY A 98 -11.10 11.00 18.29
C GLY A 98 -10.54 9.59 18.08
N VAL A 99 -10.84 8.93 16.98
CA VAL A 99 -10.30 7.61 16.60
C VAL A 99 -9.21 7.78 15.56
N GLY A 100 -8.01 7.30 15.90
CA GLY A 100 -6.87 7.30 14.95
C GLY A 100 -6.98 6.13 13.98
N ILE A 101 -6.95 6.43 12.69
CA ILE A 101 -7.02 5.46 11.60
C ILE A 101 -5.90 5.71 10.59
N THR A 102 -5.49 4.65 9.91
CA THR A 102 -4.48 4.73 8.84
C THR A 102 -5.06 4.22 7.53
N ARG A 103 -4.85 4.95 6.43
CA ARG A 103 -5.26 4.52 5.09
C ARG A 103 -4.15 4.81 4.07
N PRO A 104 -3.84 3.85 3.18
CA PRO A 104 -2.88 4.03 2.10
C PRO A 104 -3.52 4.75 0.91
N TYR A 105 -2.73 5.61 0.27
CA TYR A 105 -3.08 6.28 -0.98
C TYR A 105 -1.85 6.33 -1.88
N SER A 106 -1.98 5.82 -3.12
CA SER A 106 -0.91 5.90 -4.12
C SER A 106 -0.55 7.37 -4.39
N ILE A 107 0.73 7.65 -4.52
CA ILE A 107 1.22 8.97 -4.90
C ILE A 107 0.96 9.14 -6.40
N SER A 108 0.15 10.12 -6.77
CA SER A 108 -0.23 10.39 -8.15
C SER A 108 0.66 11.42 -8.86
N SER A 109 1.46 12.21 -8.10
CA SER A 109 2.55 13.05 -8.65
C SER A 109 3.74 12.20 -9.11
N ALA A 110 4.64 12.80 -9.88
CA ALA A 110 5.87 12.12 -10.28
C ALA A 110 6.95 12.27 -9.19
N PRO A 111 7.87 11.30 -9.04
CA PRO A 111 8.98 11.37 -8.08
C PRO A 111 9.85 12.63 -8.18
N PHE A 112 10.10 13.14 -9.38
CA PHE A 112 10.91 14.36 -9.54
C PHE A 112 10.22 15.60 -8.93
N GLU A 113 8.88 15.64 -8.86
CA GLU A 113 8.14 16.74 -8.26
C GLU A 113 8.32 16.83 -6.74
N ALA A 114 8.66 15.73 -6.07
CA ALA A 114 9.00 15.75 -4.66
C ALA A 114 10.39 16.34 -4.36
N LEU A 115 11.27 16.38 -5.36
CA LEU A 115 12.65 16.86 -5.26
C LEU A 115 12.82 18.32 -5.67
N ASP A 116 11.79 18.95 -6.22
CA ASP A 116 11.81 20.36 -6.58
C ASP A 116 11.86 21.26 -5.34
N ALA A 117 12.23 22.53 -5.51
CA ALA A 117 12.32 23.49 -4.42
C ALA A 117 10.97 23.67 -3.67
N ASP A 118 9.86 23.57 -4.41
CA ASP A 118 8.49 23.58 -3.90
C ASP A 118 7.90 22.16 -3.90
N GLY A 119 8.70 21.19 -3.47
CA GLY A 119 8.41 19.77 -3.55
C GLY A 119 7.04 19.37 -3.02
N CYS A 120 6.34 18.51 -3.76
CA CYS A 120 5.02 18.04 -3.36
C CYS A 120 4.79 16.55 -3.63
N TYR A 121 3.88 15.98 -2.85
CA TYR A 121 3.15 14.77 -3.24
C TYR A 121 1.74 15.18 -3.66
N GLU A 122 1.18 14.43 -4.59
CA GLU A 122 -0.25 14.48 -4.87
C GLU A 122 -0.87 13.11 -4.59
N ILE A 123 -2.03 13.11 -3.96
CA ILE A 123 -2.87 11.93 -3.81
C ILE A 123 -4.24 12.23 -4.42
N THR A 124 -4.80 11.28 -5.15
CA THR A 124 -6.11 11.45 -5.76
C THR A 124 -7.08 10.45 -5.17
N VAL A 125 -8.17 10.97 -4.61
CA VAL A 125 -9.08 10.22 -3.76
C VAL A 125 -10.48 10.23 -4.36
N ARG A 126 -11.03 9.04 -4.59
CA ARG A 126 -12.43 8.85 -4.97
C ARG A 126 -13.30 8.86 -3.72
N ARG A 127 -14.44 9.54 -3.77
CA ARG A 127 -15.46 9.51 -2.70
C ARG A 127 -16.23 8.19 -2.77
N GLU A 128 -16.01 7.34 -1.80
CA GLU A 128 -16.82 6.13 -1.58
C GLU A 128 -18.02 6.51 -0.69
N GLN A 129 -19.25 6.34 -1.19
CA GLN A 129 -20.46 6.79 -0.46
C GLN A 129 -20.60 6.11 0.90
N ASP A 130 -20.32 4.81 0.97
CA ASP A 130 -20.36 4.01 2.21
C ASP A 130 -19.00 3.92 2.89
N GLY A 131 -18.01 4.68 2.43
CA GLY A 131 -16.65 4.72 2.98
C GLY A 131 -16.60 5.52 4.29
N PHE A 132 -15.75 5.10 5.22
CA PHE A 132 -15.57 5.81 6.49
C PHE A 132 -14.72 7.07 6.35
N LEU A 133 -13.58 6.99 5.64
CA LEU A 133 -12.61 8.09 5.59
C LEU A 133 -12.83 9.03 4.40
N THR A 134 -13.12 8.52 3.20
CA THR A 134 -13.19 9.38 2.01
C THR A 134 -14.30 10.43 2.07
N PRO A 135 -15.51 10.17 2.60
CA PRO A 135 -16.49 11.24 2.84
C PRO A 135 -15.97 12.29 3.83
N TYR A 136 -15.32 11.85 4.93
CA TYR A 136 -14.73 12.78 5.90
C TYR A 136 -13.68 13.70 5.27
N MET A 137 -12.79 13.15 4.43
CA MET A 137 -11.80 13.95 3.69
C MET A 137 -12.46 14.99 2.81
N TRP A 138 -13.50 14.61 2.07
CA TRP A 138 -14.24 15.49 1.17
C TRP A 138 -14.93 16.64 1.88
N ASP A 139 -15.51 16.37 3.05
CA ASP A 139 -16.33 17.34 3.78
C ASP A 139 -15.49 18.23 4.72
N ASN A 140 -14.31 17.74 5.19
CA ASN A 140 -13.55 18.42 6.23
C ASN A 140 -12.16 18.91 5.79
N TRP A 141 -11.55 18.29 4.77
CA TRP A 141 -10.23 18.71 4.33
C TRP A 141 -10.28 19.99 3.50
N LYS A 142 -9.39 20.91 3.81
CA LYS A 142 -9.23 22.21 3.16
C LYS A 142 -7.75 22.58 3.07
N VAL A 143 -7.43 23.55 2.24
CA VAL A 143 -6.07 24.14 2.21
C VAL A 143 -5.67 24.55 3.63
N GLY A 144 -4.46 24.16 4.04
CA GLY A 144 -3.95 24.35 5.39
C GLY A 144 -4.24 23.20 6.35
N THR A 145 -5.02 22.15 5.96
CA THR A 145 -5.19 20.96 6.80
C THR A 145 -3.87 20.24 6.95
N LYS A 146 -3.50 19.94 8.20
CA LYS A 146 -2.28 19.21 8.56
C LYS A 146 -2.53 17.71 8.56
N ILE A 147 -1.61 16.95 8.01
CA ILE A 147 -1.70 15.49 7.82
C ILE A 147 -0.40 14.85 8.29
N THR A 148 -0.52 13.77 9.03
CA THR A 148 0.62 12.91 9.35
C THR A 148 0.62 11.70 8.40
N SER A 149 1.77 11.38 7.84
CA SER A 149 1.96 10.30 6.87
C SER A 149 3.16 9.44 7.24
N SER A 150 3.18 8.19 6.80
CA SER A 150 4.43 7.43 6.70
C SER A 150 5.34 8.07 5.64
N GLY A 151 6.58 7.62 5.57
CA GLY A 151 7.37 7.73 4.34
C GLY A 151 6.73 6.94 3.20
N PRO A 152 7.17 7.15 1.94
CA PRO A 152 6.70 6.39 0.80
C PRO A 152 6.99 4.89 0.95
N CYS A 153 5.97 4.07 0.67
CA CYS A 153 6.00 2.62 0.85
C CYS A 153 5.47 1.91 -0.41
N GLY A 154 5.62 0.58 -0.45
CA GLY A 154 5.06 -0.25 -1.51
C GLY A 154 6.10 -0.73 -2.52
N PHE A 155 5.71 -1.75 -3.29
CA PHE A 155 6.55 -2.43 -4.27
C PHE A 155 5.96 -2.41 -5.68
N PHE A 156 4.92 -1.64 -5.90
CA PHE A 156 4.22 -1.48 -7.17
C PHE A 156 4.92 -0.48 -8.09
N TYR A 157 6.21 -0.63 -8.28
CA TYR A 157 7.02 0.22 -9.15
C TYR A 157 7.77 -0.61 -10.19
N TYR A 158 8.11 0.01 -11.30
CA TYR A 158 8.93 -0.59 -12.34
C TYR A 158 10.36 -0.85 -11.84
N GLU A 159 10.85 -2.08 -12.07
CA GLU A 159 12.20 -2.50 -11.72
C GLU A 159 12.86 -3.17 -12.93
N PRO A 160 13.86 -2.53 -13.58
CA PRO A 160 14.46 -3.01 -14.83
C PRO A 160 15.03 -4.43 -14.76
N LEU A 161 15.48 -4.88 -13.57
CA LEU A 161 16.03 -6.22 -13.37
C LEU A 161 14.94 -7.31 -13.28
N ARG A 162 13.68 -6.91 -13.14
CA ARG A 162 12.53 -7.79 -12.91
C ARG A 162 11.49 -7.71 -14.02
N ASP A 163 11.20 -6.49 -14.46
CA ASP A 163 10.10 -6.18 -15.34
C ASP A 163 10.57 -5.96 -16.78
N ALA A 164 9.72 -6.22 -17.74
CA ALA A 164 9.97 -5.88 -19.13
C ALA A 164 9.92 -4.36 -19.33
N GLY A 165 10.67 -3.84 -20.30
CA GLY A 165 10.68 -2.40 -20.63
C GLY A 165 9.33 -1.85 -21.11
N LYS A 166 8.38 -2.74 -21.48
CA LYS A 166 6.98 -2.43 -21.81
C LYS A 166 6.08 -2.76 -20.63
N ILE A 167 5.40 -1.76 -20.09
CA ILE A 167 4.43 -1.87 -19.01
C ILE A 167 3.03 -1.81 -19.61
N VAL A 168 2.20 -2.80 -19.31
CA VAL A 168 0.75 -2.75 -19.57
C VAL A 168 0.07 -2.48 -18.22
N GLY A 169 -0.40 -1.24 -18.05
CA GLY A 169 -1.18 -0.82 -16.90
C GLY A 169 -2.65 -1.15 -17.11
N LEU A 170 -3.23 -1.96 -16.21
CA LEU A 170 -4.65 -2.29 -16.19
C LEU A 170 -5.25 -1.56 -14.99
N ALA A 171 -5.94 -0.44 -15.26
CA ALA A 171 -6.44 0.45 -14.22
C ALA A 171 -7.97 0.50 -14.18
N GLY A 172 -8.53 0.70 -12.98
CA GLY A 172 -9.96 0.93 -12.79
C GLY A 172 -10.23 2.05 -11.80
N GLY A 173 -11.04 3.04 -12.18
CA GLY A 173 -11.41 4.16 -11.33
C GLY A 173 -10.18 4.87 -10.73
N SER A 174 -10.10 5.03 -9.40
CA SER A 174 -8.95 5.67 -8.74
C SER A 174 -7.64 4.88 -8.83
N GLY A 175 -7.67 3.63 -9.33
CA GLY A 175 -6.47 2.83 -9.60
C GLY A 175 -5.57 3.38 -10.71
N ILE A 176 -5.96 4.45 -11.39
CA ILE A 176 -5.13 5.19 -12.35
C ILE A 176 -3.96 5.92 -11.68
N THR A 177 -4.04 6.23 -10.38
CA THR A 177 -3.09 7.09 -9.66
C THR A 177 -1.62 6.67 -9.77
N PRO A 178 -1.22 5.39 -9.56
CA PRO A 178 0.17 5.00 -9.75
C PRO A 178 0.63 5.10 -11.21
N PHE A 179 -0.27 4.89 -12.17
CA PHE A 179 0.05 4.99 -13.59
C PHE A 179 0.23 6.43 -14.05
N ARG A 180 -0.48 7.40 -13.46
CA ARG A 180 -0.21 8.82 -13.70
C ARG A 180 1.22 9.18 -13.29
N SER A 181 1.65 8.74 -12.11
CA SER A 181 3.02 8.93 -11.63
C SER A 181 4.05 8.32 -12.59
N MET A 182 3.83 7.06 -13.06
CA MET A 182 4.69 6.39 -14.03
C MET A 182 4.69 7.09 -15.38
N ALA A 183 3.53 7.46 -15.92
CA ALA A 183 3.41 8.14 -17.22
C ALA A 183 4.18 9.45 -17.25
N ARG A 184 4.10 10.25 -16.18
CA ARG A 184 4.86 11.50 -16.04
C ARG A 184 6.37 11.24 -16.02
N GLU A 185 6.84 10.29 -15.20
CA GLU A 185 8.26 9.90 -15.12
C GLU A 185 8.80 9.47 -16.50
N ILE A 186 8.03 8.67 -17.24
CA ILE A 186 8.39 8.21 -18.59
C ILE A 186 8.44 9.38 -19.58
N THR A 187 7.40 10.22 -19.59
CA THR A 187 7.29 11.36 -20.52
C THR A 187 8.41 12.37 -20.32
N TYR A 188 8.83 12.61 -19.09
CA TYR A 188 9.94 13.53 -18.77
C TYR A 188 11.32 12.86 -18.80
N GLY A 189 11.41 11.63 -19.30
CA GLY A 189 12.67 10.92 -19.51
C GLY A 189 13.41 10.50 -18.23
N LYS A 190 12.69 10.42 -17.12
CA LYS A 190 13.23 10.00 -15.82
C LYS A 190 13.12 8.49 -15.59
N LEU A 191 12.18 7.83 -16.31
CA LEU A 191 11.99 6.39 -16.29
C LEU A 191 12.12 5.87 -17.74
N ASP A 192 13.07 4.95 -17.97
CA ASP A 192 13.27 4.33 -19.28
C ASP A 192 12.38 3.08 -19.43
N ALA A 193 11.12 3.33 -19.76
CA ALA A 193 10.10 2.32 -20.02
C ALA A 193 9.07 2.85 -21.02
N GLN A 194 8.18 1.97 -21.48
CA GLN A 194 6.98 2.32 -22.24
C GLN A 194 5.76 1.93 -21.41
N LEU A 195 4.72 2.75 -21.40
CA LEU A 195 3.45 2.50 -20.74
C LEU A 195 2.29 2.48 -21.73
N LEU A 196 1.65 1.33 -21.82
CA LEU A 196 0.30 1.21 -22.37
C LEU A 196 -0.67 1.13 -21.19
N LEU A 197 -1.48 2.15 -20.98
CA LEU A 197 -2.53 2.16 -19.96
C LEU A 197 -3.86 1.74 -20.60
N ILE A 198 -4.48 0.66 -20.12
CA ILE A 198 -5.86 0.28 -20.43
C ILE A 198 -6.69 0.61 -19.21
N TYR A 199 -7.53 1.65 -19.33
CA TYR A 199 -8.20 2.27 -18.20
C TYR A 199 -9.73 2.12 -18.26
N GLY A 200 -10.28 1.37 -17.30
CA GLY A 200 -11.71 1.16 -17.13
C GLY A 200 -12.37 2.26 -16.29
N SER A 201 -13.41 2.90 -16.82
CA SER A 201 -14.26 3.86 -16.15
C SER A 201 -15.73 3.50 -16.31
N SER A 202 -16.60 4.01 -15.43
CA SER A 202 -18.04 3.77 -15.51
C SER A 202 -18.66 4.52 -16.69
N ASP A 203 -18.29 5.78 -16.84
CA ASP A 203 -18.78 6.69 -17.88
C ASP A 203 -17.69 7.72 -18.25
N GLU A 204 -18.00 8.56 -19.22
CA GLU A 204 -17.08 9.56 -19.78
C GLU A 204 -16.74 10.67 -18.77
N ASP A 205 -17.72 11.10 -17.97
CA ASP A 205 -17.55 12.17 -16.98
C ASP A 205 -16.68 11.75 -15.78
N ASP A 206 -16.41 10.43 -15.63
CA ASP A 206 -15.64 9.86 -14.52
C ASP A 206 -14.25 9.36 -14.94
N ILE A 207 -13.77 9.72 -16.12
CA ILE A 207 -12.41 9.46 -16.58
C ILE A 207 -11.44 10.42 -15.87
N VAL A 208 -10.77 9.93 -14.84
CA VAL A 208 -9.81 10.73 -14.09
C VAL A 208 -8.56 11.01 -14.92
N PHE A 209 -8.06 12.26 -14.94
CA PHE A 209 -6.87 12.71 -15.68
C PHE A 209 -6.96 12.57 -17.22
N TYR A 210 -8.16 12.58 -17.80
CA TYR A 210 -8.34 12.38 -19.23
C TYR A 210 -7.51 13.33 -20.09
N ASP A 211 -7.61 14.64 -19.87
CA ASP A 211 -6.87 15.64 -20.65
C ASP A 211 -5.36 15.55 -20.40
N GLU A 212 -4.94 15.27 -19.17
CA GLU A 212 -3.53 15.09 -18.86
C GLU A 212 -2.91 13.90 -19.59
N PHE A 213 -3.59 12.75 -19.66
CA PHE A 213 -3.08 11.61 -20.42
C PHE A 213 -3.00 11.91 -21.92
N LYS A 214 -3.95 12.64 -22.48
CA LYS A 214 -3.84 13.11 -23.88
C LYS A 214 -2.61 14.00 -24.12
N GLU A 215 -2.30 14.90 -23.18
CA GLU A 215 -1.10 15.71 -23.28
C GLU A 215 0.18 14.88 -23.16
N LEU A 216 0.22 13.88 -22.25
CA LEU A 216 1.37 12.99 -22.08
C LEU A 216 1.61 12.14 -23.31
N GLU A 217 0.55 11.63 -23.95
CA GLU A 217 0.62 10.93 -25.23
C GLU A 217 1.17 11.82 -26.36
N GLN A 218 0.72 13.06 -26.46
CA GLN A 218 1.23 14.01 -27.46
C GLN A 218 2.71 14.34 -27.25
N LYS A 219 3.16 14.43 -25.99
CA LYS A 219 4.56 14.72 -25.64
C LYS A 219 5.48 13.52 -25.85
N ALA A 220 4.98 12.30 -25.68
CA ALA A 220 5.77 11.07 -25.77
C ALA A 220 4.98 9.92 -26.45
N PRO A 221 4.58 10.07 -27.72
CA PRO A 221 3.62 9.18 -28.39
C PRO A 221 4.10 7.74 -28.56
N GLU A 222 5.43 7.51 -28.56
CA GLU A 222 6.00 6.16 -28.65
C GLU A 222 6.25 5.52 -27.27
N LYS A 223 6.07 6.29 -26.17
CA LYS A 223 6.38 5.85 -24.82
C LYS A 223 5.15 5.74 -23.93
N VAL A 224 4.13 6.57 -24.14
CA VAL A 224 2.90 6.56 -23.34
C VAL A 224 1.70 6.48 -24.27
N GLN A 225 0.82 5.55 -23.99
CA GLN A 225 -0.46 5.38 -24.68
C GLN A 225 -1.55 5.05 -23.66
N ALA A 226 -2.74 5.65 -23.80
CA ALA A 226 -3.91 5.35 -22.99
C ALA A 226 -5.08 4.87 -23.85
N VAL A 227 -5.70 3.78 -23.45
CA VAL A 227 -6.90 3.20 -24.02
C VAL A 227 -8.00 3.22 -22.99
N HIS A 228 -9.09 3.92 -23.25
CA HIS A 228 -10.22 4.01 -22.36
C HIS A 228 -11.23 2.91 -22.64
N VAL A 229 -11.72 2.25 -21.59
CA VAL A 229 -12.76 1.20 -21.65
C VAL A 229 -13.92 1.65 -20.79
N LEU A 230 -15.09 1.87 -21.38
CA LEU A 230 -16.26 2.43 -20.70
C LEU A 230 -17.34 1.36 -20.53
N SER A 231 -17.81 1.19 -19.28
CA SER A 231 -18.83 0.17 -18.97
C SER A 231 -20.27 0.66 -19.12
N CYS A 232 -20.49 1.97 -19.37
CA CYS A 232 -21.82 2.51 -19.66
C CYS A 232 -22.40 1.98 -20.98
N ALA A 233 -23.72 2.00 -21.08
CA ALA A 233 -24.43 1.47 -22.24
C ALA A 233 -24.23 2.30 -23.52
N GLU A 234 -24.07 3.62 -23.36
CA GLU A 234 -23.88 4.57 -24.46
C GLU A 234 -22.51 5.22 -24.31
N VAL A 235 -21.64 4.99 -25.28
CA VAL A 235 -20.31 5.61 -25.37
C VAL A 235 -20.34 6.58 -26.53
N SER A 236 -20.16 7.87 -26.24
CA SER A 236 -20.08 8.94 -27.26
C SER A 236 -18.63 9.32 -27.56
N LEU A 237 -17.70 8.96 -26.67
CA LEU A 237 -16.29 9.29 -26.80
C LEU A 237 -15.62 8.45 -27.89
N GLU A 238 -15.16 9.12 -28.95
CA GLU A 238 -14.51 8.47 -30.07
C GLU A 238 -13.18 7.82 -29.65
N GLY A 239 -12.95 6.59 -30.13
CA GLY A 239 -11.72 5.84 -29.82
C GLY A 239 -11.74 5.06 -28.52
N CYS A 240 -12.85 5.05 -27.79
CA CYS A 240 -13.00 4.23 -26.58
C CYS A 240 -13.49 2.81 -26.92
N GLU A 241 -13.07 1.85 -26.10
CA GLU A 241 -13.63 0.49 -26.06
C GLU A 241 -14.85 0.45 -25.15
N GLN A 242 -15.82 -0.41 -25.47
CA GLN A 242 -17.02 -0.59 -24.65
C GLN A 242 -16.93 -1.88 -23.81
N GLY A 243 -17.38 -1.83 -22.56
CA GLY A 243 -17.48 -2.97 -21.65
C GLY A 243 -16.39 -2.97 -20.59
N PHE A 244 -15.71 -4.10 -20.42
CA PHE A 244 -14.68 -4.32 -19.40
C PHE A 244 -13.34 -4.68 -20.04
N ILE A 245 -12.25 -4.63 -19.28
CA ILE A 245 -10.90 -4.94 -19.74
C ILE A 245 -10.75 -6.45 -19.97
N THR A 246 -11.13 -6.92 -21.14
CA THR A 246 -11.06 -8.34 -21.51
C THR A 246 -9.72 -8.71 -22.16
N ALA A 247 -9.43 -10.02 -22.23
CA ALA A 247 -8.28 -10.55 -22.93
C ALA A 247 -8.23 -10.11 -24.43
N ASN A 248 -9.39 -9.94 -25.06
CA ASN A 248 -9.45 -9.47 -26.43
C ASN A 248 -9.00 -8.01 -26.57
N ILE A 249 -9.43 -7.13 -25.65
CA ILE A 249 -8.96 -5.74 -25.63
C ILE A 249 -7.47 -5.70 -25.33
N ILE A 250 -6.99 -6.49 -24.37
CA ILE A 250 -5.56 -6.56 -24.06
C ILE A 250 -4.76 -7.00 -25.29
N ARG A 251 -5.16 -8.08 -25.99
CA ARG A 251 -4.48 -8.55 -27.23
C ARG A 251 -4.50 -7.53 -28.36
N LYS A 252 -5.54 -6.72 -28.42
CA LYS A 252 -5.67 -5.71 -29.48
C LYS A 252 -4.60 -4.62 -29.41
N TYR A 253 -4.19 -4.27 -28.19
CA TYR A 253 -3.30 -3.14 -27.94
C TYR A 253 -1.92 -3.53 -27.42
N ALA A 254 -1.81 -4.63 -26.67
CA ALA A 254 -0.59 -5.01 -25.95
C ALA A 254 0.23 -6.07 -26.69
N ASP A 255 1.55 -5.91 -26.65
CA ASP A 255 2.52 -6.97 -26.91
C ASP A 255 2.58 -7.88 -25.66
N VAL A 256 1.69 -8.88 -25.62
CA VAL A 256 1.49 -9.72 -24.42
C VAL A 256 2.78 -10.43 -23.99
N ASP A 257 3.55 -10.95 -24.96
CA ASP A 257 4.77 -11.70 -24.68
C ASP A 257 5.95 -10.81 -24.27
N GLY A 258 5.98 -9.56 -24.73
CA GLY A 258 7.04 -8.58 -24.48
C GLY A 258 6.79 -7.66 -23.28
N SER A 259 5.65 -7.77 -22.54
CA SER A 259 5.26 -6.79 -21.54
C SER A 259 5.19 -7.35 -20.11
N SER A 260 5.29 -6.49 -19.12
CA SER A 260 4.89 -6.74 -17.73
C SER A 260 3.56 -6.05 -17.44
N PHE A 261 2.68 -6.75 -16.71
CA PHE A 261 1.33 -6.30 -16.40
C PHE A 261 1.25 -5.76 -14.98
N PHE A 262 0.69 -4.57 -14.86
CA PHE A 262 0.50 -3.88 -13.59
C PHE A 262 -0.99 -3.62 -13.40
N ILE A 263 -1.59 -4.12 -12.31
CA ILE A 263 -3.03 -4.06 -12.06
C ILE A 263 -3.27 -3.20 -10.83
N CYS A 264 -4.11 -2.17 -10.95
CA CYS A 264 -4.57 -1.35 -9.84
C CYS A 264 -6.00 -0.90 -10.07
N GLY A 265 -6.89 -1.20 -9.11
CA GLY A 265 -8.32 -0.87 -9.24
C GLY A 265 -9.16 -1.40 -8.08
N PRO A 266 -10.49 -1.40 -8.22
CA PRO A 266 -11.40 -1.98 -7.23
C PRO A 266 -11.30 -3.50 -7.18
N GLN A 267 -11.66 -4.11 -6.03
CA GLN A 267 -11.53 -5.55 -5.80
C GLN A 267 -12.18 -6.41 -6.89
N ALA A 268 -13.39 -6.09 -7.31
CA ALA A 268 -14.08 -6.83 -8.38
C ALA A 268 -13.31 -6.83 -9.72
N MET A 269 -12.50 -5.80 -9.98
CA MET A 269 -11.68 -5.74 -11.18
C MET A 269 -10.52 -6.74 -11.13
N TYR A 270 -9.93 -6.97 -9.96
CA TYR A 270 -8.81 -7.94 -9.84
C TYR A 270 -9.27 -9.33 -10.23
N GLU A 271 -10.36 -9.81 -9.66
CA GLU A 271 -10.90 -11.15 -9.93
C GLU A 271 -11.21 -11.33 -11.43
N PHE A 272 -11.83 -10.34 -12.05
CA PHE A 272 -12.14 -10.35 -13.47
C PHE A 272 -10.88 -10.34 -14.33
N VAL A 273 -9.99 -9.35 -14.12
CA VAL A 273 -8.79 -9.17 -14.95
C VAL A 273 -7.80 -10.34 -14.80
N GLU A 274 -7.73 -10.96 -13.62
CA GLU A 274 -6.88 -12.14 -13.41
C GLU A 274 -7.37 -13.36 -14.20
N GLN A 275 -8.68 -13.56 -14.27
CA GLN A 275 -9.25 -14.60 -15.14
C GLN A 275 -8.94 -14.34 -16.62
N GLU A 276 -9.03 -13.10 -17.07
CA GLU A 276 -8.66 -12.70 -18.43
C GLU A 276 -7.15 -12.91 -18.70
N LEU A 277 -6.28 -12.50 -17.77
CA LEU A 277 -4.82 -12.69 -17.88
C LEU A 277 -4.40 -14.17 -17.81
N ALA A 278 -5.14 -15.02 -17.09
CA ALA A 278 -4.85 -16.46 -17.03
C ALA A 278 -4.90 -17.12 -18.42
N THR A 279 -5.66 -16.54 -19.38
CA THR A 279 -5.73 -17.03 -20.77
C THR A 279 -4.43 -16.85 -21.53
N PHE A 280 -3.45 -16.09 -21.00
CA PHE A 280 -2.17 -15.81 -21.64
C PHE A 280 -1.02 -16.69 -21.16
N ASP A 281 -1.24 -17.52 -20.11
CA ASP A 281 -0.21 -18.37 -19.48
C ASP A 281 1.07 -17.60 -19.08
N LEU A 282 0.87 -16.40 -18.54
CA LEU A 282 1.97 -15.51 -18.14
C LEU A 282 2.67 -16.01 -16.87
N PRO A 283 4.01 -15.98 -16.82
CA PRO A 283 4.70 -16.30 -15.57
C PRO A 283 4.34 -15.27 -14.49
N PRO A 284 4.07 -15.70 -13.23
CA PRO A 284 3.62 -14.81 -12.14
C PRO A 284 4.51 -13.59 -11.90
N ARG A 285 5.82 -13.71 -12.17
CA ARG A 285 6.77 -12.59 -12.07
C ARG A 285 6.47 -11.42 -12.98
N ARG A 286 5.66 -11.60 -14.04
CA ARG A 286 5.28 -10.55 -15.00
C ARG A 286 3.99 -9.84 -14.62
N ILE A 287 3.34 -10.25 -13.54
CA ILE A 287 2.09 -9.66 -13.06
C ILE A 287 2.36 -8.97 -11.72
N ARG A 288 2.03 -7.70 -11.65
CA ARG A 288 2.08 -6.86 -10.45
C ARG A 288 0.68 -6.46 -10.04
N ARG A 289 0.43 -6.46 -8.75
CA ARG A 289 -0.84 -6.00 -8.19
C ARG A 289 -0.56 -4.97 -7.11
N GLU A 290 -1.40 -3.97 -7.02
CA GLU A 290 -1.45 -3.09 -5.87
C GLU A 290 -2.83 -3.17 -5.24
N VAL A 291 -2.95 -3.93 -4.17
CA VAL A 291 -4.21 -4.13 -3.46
C VAL A 291 -4.21 -3.28 -2.21
N PHE A 292 -5.19 -2.40 -2.08
CA PHE A 292 -5.39 -1.59 -0.88
C PHE A 292 -6.69 -1.95 -0.17
N GLY A 293 -6.62 -1.84 1.16
CA GLY A 293 -7.78 -2.00 2.01
C GLY A 293 -8.12 -3.46 2.32
N GLU A 294 -9.08 -3.61 3.19
CA GLU A 294 -9.60 -4.88 3.64
C GLU A 294 -10.60 -5.44 2.64
N VAL A 295 -10.83 -6.74 2.69
CA VAL A 295 -11.92 -7.37 1.93
C VAL A 295 -13.25 -6.78 2.38
N LYS A 296 -14.08 -6.33 1.43
CA LYS A 296 -15.38 -5.67 1.74
C LYS A 296 -16.37 -6.61 2.41
N ASP A 297 -16.43 -7.85 1.96
CA ASP A 297 -17.30 -8.89 2.52
C ASP A 297 -16.55 -10.21 2.61
N VAL A 298 -16.05 -10.52 3.81
CA VAL A 298 -15.30 -11.74 4.07
C VAL A 298 -16.17 -13.01 3.93
N THR A 299 -17.49 -12.90 4.02
CA THR A 299 -18.39 -14.06 3.88
C THR A 299 -18.35 -14.65 2.48
N GLN A 300 -17.93 -13.89 1.49
CA GLN A 300 -17.71 -14.35 0.11
C GLN A 300 -16.32 -14.96 -0.11
N SER A 301 -15.42 -14.90 0.88
CA SER A 301 -14.06 -15.41 0.75
C SER A 301 -14.03 -16.94 0.88
N PRO A 302 -13.17 -17.63 0.09
CA PRO A 302 -13.07 -19.09 0.10
C PRO A 302 -12.76 -19.66 1.49
N GLY A 303 -13.61 -20.54 1.99
CA GLY A 303 -13.39 -21.23 3.27
C GLY A 303 -13.69 -20.40 4.52
N PHE A 304 -14.31 -19.24 4.39
CA PHE A 304 -14.84 -18.52 5.57
C PHE A 304 -16.01 -19.32 6.17
N PRO A 305 -15.99 -19.60 7.49
CA PRO A 305 -17.07 -20.36 8.14
C PRO A 305 -18.32 -19.47 8.34
N LEU A 306 -19.32 -19.66 7.49
CA LEU A 306 -20.54 -18.83 7.47
C LEU A 306 -21.36 -18.93 8.77
N GLU A 307 -21.22 -20.03 9.51
CA GLU A 307 -21.90 -20.26 10.80
C GLU A 307 -21.53 -19.22 11.87
N VAL A 308 -20.33 -18.63 11.78
CA VAL A 308 -19.89 -17.60 12.74
C VAL A 308 -20.11 -16.17 12.25
N ALA A 309 -20.63 -15.95 11.04
CA ALA A 309 -20.75 -14.61 10.44
C ALA A 309 -21.54 -13.61 11.29
N GLY A 310 -22.49 -14.08 12.09
CA GLY A 310 -23.29 -13.26 13.02
C GLY A 310 -22.68 -13.09 14.41
N GLU A 311 -21.58 -13.78 14.70
CA GLU A 311 -21.01 -13.83 16.03
C GLU A 311 -20.08 -12.64 16.32
N ALA A 312 -19.87 -12.38 17.61
CA ALA A 312 -18.88 -11.45 18.11
C ALA A 312 -18.04 -12.12 19.18
N PHE A 313 -16.74 -11.94 19.09
CA PHE A 313 -15.77 -12.55 19.99
C PHE A 313 -15.06 -11.50 20.82
N ARG A 314 -14.48 -11.92 21.92
CA ARG A 314 -13.69 -11.08 22.79
C ARG A 314 -12.22 -11.16 22.41
N LEU A 315 -11.62 -10.00 22.18
CA LEU A 315 -10.19 -9.86 21.94
C LEU A 315 -9.51 -9.33 23.21
N ARG A 316 -8.62 -10.13 23.80
CA ARG A 316 -7.73 -9.71 24.88
C ARG A 316 -6.43 -9.20 24.28
N VAL A 317 -6.22 -7.90 24.31
CA VAL A 317 -5.15 -7.20 23.59
C VAL A 317 -4.12 -6.66 24.56
N HIS A 318 -2.85 -7.03 24.35
CA HIS A 318 -1.71 -6.53 25.11
C HIS A 318 -0.94 -5.50 24.27
N VAL A 319 -0.91 -4.25 24.71
CA VAL A 319 -0.14 -3.15 24.10
C VAL A 319 0.75 -2.51 25.13
N GLY A 320 2.07 -2.64 24.99
CA GLY A 320 3.03 -1.96 25.86
C GLY A 320 2.87 -2.23 27.36
N GLY A 321 2.46 -3.43 27.72
CA GLY A 321 2.26 -3.85 29.13
C GLY A 321 0.87 -3.54 29.69
N VAL A 322 -0.02 -2.93 28.92
CA VAL A 322 -1.44 -2.73 29.26
C VAL A 322 -2.26 -3.80 28.57
N THR A 323 -3.22 -4.39 29.28
CA THR A 323 -4.16 -5.38 28.75
C THR A 323 -5.54 -4.75 28.68
N THR A 324 -6.18 -4.85 27.53
CA THR A 324 -7.54 -4.35 27.27
C THR A 324 -8.38 -5.46 26.63
N GLU A 325 -9.63 -5.58 27.02
CA GLU A 325 -10.59 -6.48 26.37
C GLU A 325 -11.56 -5.66 25.50
N ILE A 326 -11.72 -6.07 24.25
CA ILE A 326 -12.58 -5.41 23.27
C ILE A 326 -13.43 -6.43 22.51
N PRO A 327 -14.64 -6.10 22.07
CA PRO A 327 -15.43 -6.95 21.18
C PRO A 327 -14.97 -6.79 19.73
N ALA A 328 -15.02 -7.88 18.95
CA ALA A 328 -14.82 -7.88 17.50
C ALA A 328 -15.84 -8.81 16.84
N ARG A 329 -16.44 -8.38 15.73
CA ARG A 329 -17.31 -9.24 14.94
C ARG A 329 -16.50 -10.23 14.13
N ALA A 330 -17.02 -11.42 13.88
CA ALA A 330 -16.37 -12.40 13.00
C ALA A 330 -16.10 -11.86 11.58
N THR A 331 -16.92 -10.91 11.13
CA THR A 331 -16.84 -10.29 9.80
C THR A 331 -16.04 -9.00 9.73
N GLU A 332 -15.48 -8.51 10.86
CA GLU A 332 -14.58 -7.37 10.86
C GLU A 332 -13.12 -7.83 11.07
N THR A 333 -12.16 -7.14 10.46
CA THR A 333 -10.76 -7.46 10.71
C THR A 333 -10.36 -7.12 12.14
N VAL A 334 -9.39 -7.87 12.69
CA VAL A 334 -8.81 -7.56 14.00
C VAL A 334 -8.29 -6.12 14.05
N LEU A 335 -7.74 -5.60 12.93
CA LEU A 335 -7.27 -4.22 12.85
C LEU A 335 -8.40 -3.20 13.04
N VAL A 336 -9.55 -3.40 12.40
CA VAL A 336 -10.72 -2.51 12.55
C VAL A 336 -11.22 -2.50 13.99
N ALA A 337 -11.29 -3.68 14.64
CA ALA A 337 -11.66 -3.77 16.05
C ALA A 337 -10.69 -2.99 16.97
N LEU A 338 -9.38 -3.09 16.70
CA LEU A 338 -8.35 -2.34 17.44
C LEU A 338 -8.47 -0.83 17.23
N GLU A 339 -8.67 -0.37 15.98
CA GLU A 339 -8.87 1.05 15.66
C GLU A 339 -10.14 1.60 16.33
N ARG A 340 -11.24 0.88 16.22
CA ARG A 340 -12.53 1.25 16.85
C ARG A 340 -12.40 1.40 18.39
N ALA A 341 -11.54 0.60 19.01
CA ALA A 341 -11.22 0.72 20.42
C ALA A 341 -10.12 1.78 20.73
N ASN A 342 -9.69 2.54 19.73
CA ASN A 342 -8.62 3.54 19.80
C ASN A 342 -7.28 3.03 20.36
N LEU A 343 -6.96 1.75 20.09
CA LEU A 343 -5.69 1.14 20.51
C LEU A 343 -4.52 1.47 19.58
N ARG A 344 -4.76 2.19 18.49
CA ARG A 344 -3.77 2.73 17.54
C ARG A 344 -2.71 1.70 17.12
N PRO A 345 -3.10 0.56 16.53
CA PRO A 345 -2.14 -0.42 16.07
C PRO A 345 -1.33 0.11 14.89
N PRO A 346 -0.06 -0.28 14.74
CA PRO A 346 0.70 0.05 13.55
C PRO A 346 0.02 -0.54 12.31
N SER A 347 -0.15 0.27 11.26
CA SER A 347 -0.72 -0.20 10.00
C SER A 347 -0.26 0.64 8.81
N GLN A 348 -0.21 0.02 7.62
CA GLN A 348 0.17 0.67 6.35
C GLN A 348 -0.75 0.23 5.20
N CYS A 349 -0.47 -0.89 4.51
CA CYS A 349 -1.19 -1.30 3.30
C CYS A 349 -2.65 -1.72 3.53
N ARG A 350 -2.99 -2.27 4.68
CA ARG A 350 -4.31 -2.82 5.06
C ARG A 350 -4.81 -3.99 4.17
N SER A 351 -3.92 -4.58 3.37
CA SER A 351 -4.22 -5.71 2.49
C SER A 351 -3.55 -7.03 2.92
N GLY A 352 -2.86 -7.04 4.06
CA GLY A 352 -2.15 -8.22 4.55
C GLY A 352 -0.73 -8.42 3.99
N GLU A 353 -0.30 -7.63 3.01
CA GLU A 353 0.96 -7.87 2.28
C GLU A 353 2.21 -7.36 2.99
N CYS A 354 2.18 -6.11 3.51
CA CYS A 354 3.40 -5.47 4.01
C CYS A 354 3.90 -6.02 5.35
N GLY A 355 3.04 -6.64 6.17
CA GLY A 355 3.38 -7.17 7.49
C GLY A 355 3.64 -6.12 8.55
N PHE A 356 3.40 -4.83 8.28
CA PHE A 356 3.65 -3.75 9.23
C PHE A 356 2.75 -3.84 10.47
N CYS A 357 1.50 -4.28 10.30
CA CYS A 357 0.54 -4.50 11.39
C CYS A 357 0.75 -5.79 12.19
N ARG A 358 1.80 -6.55 11.92
CA ARG A 358 2.04 -7.88 12.49
C ARG A 358 1.87 -7.91 14.01
N ALA A 359 1.01 -8.81 14.51
CA ALA A 359 0.75 -9.05 15.94
C ALA A 359 0.93 -10.53 16.27
N LEU A 360 1.36 -10.84 17.49
CA LEU A 360 1.53 -12.21 17.96
C LEU A 360 0.20 -12.72 18.53
N LEU A 361 -0.35 -13.77 17.94
CA LEU A 361 -1.51 -14.50 18.46
C LEU A 361 -1.05 -15.46 19.56
N LEU A 362 -1.54 -15.26 20.79
CA LEU A 362 -1.21 -16.09 21.95
C LEU A 362 -2.17 -17.27 22.09
N SER A 363 -3.46 -17.05 21.82
CA SER A 363 -4.50 -18.08 21.88
C SER A 363 -5.70 -17.73 21.00
N GLY A 364 -6.52 -18.75 20.70
CA GLY A 364 -7.71 -18.65 19.85
C GLY A 364 -7.40 -18.81 18.38
N ASP A 365 -8.43 -18.69 17.56
CA ASP A 365 -8.37 -18.96 16.12
C ASP A 365 -8.79 -17.73 15.31
N VAL A 366 -8.16 -17.57 14.14
CA VAL A 366 -8.49 -16.52 13.17
C VAL A 366 -8.61 -17.11 11.77
N TYR A 367 -9.54 -16.59 11.01
CA TYR A 367 -9.60 -16.81 9.56
C TYR A 367 -8.66 -15.83 8.85
N VAL A 368 -7.93 -16.32 7.86
CA VAL A 368 -7.17 -15.54 6.89
C VAL A 368 -7.47 -16.13 5.52
N ASN A 369 -7.87 -15.28 4.56
CA ASN A 369 -8.16 -15.77 3.22
C ASN A 369 -6.91 -16.43 2.61
N PRO A 370 -6.98 -17.75 2.25
CA PRO A 370 -5.83 -18.50 1.77
C PRO A 370 -5.27 -17.98 0.43
N GLU A 371 -6.10 -17.34 -0.39
CA GLU A 371 -5.70 -16.81 -1.70
C GLU A 371 -4.94 -15.48 -1.59
N SER A 372 -5.12 -14.74 -0.48
CA SER A 372 -4.46 -13.45 -0.22
C SER A 372 -3.61 -13.44 1.06
N ASP A 373 -3.23 -14.62 1.58
CA ASP A 373 -2.41 -14.72 2.79
C ASP A 373 -0.96 -14.27 2.54
N GLY A 374 -0.69 -12.98 2.71
CA GLY A 374 0.63 -12.37 2.56
C GLY A 374 1.60 -12.64 3.72
N ARG A 375 1.23 -13.44 4.74
CA ARG A 375 2.13 -13.78 5.83
C ARG A 375 3.33 -14.60 5.35
N ARG A 376 4.51 -14.22 5.78
CA ARG A 376 5.73 -14.97 5.50
C ARG A 376 5.70 -16.33 6.23
N ALA A 377 6.46 -17.30 5.73
CA ALA A 377 6.55 -18.62 6.37
C ALA A 377 6.94 -18.54 7.85
N ALA A 378 7.85 -17.62 8.22
CA ALA A 378 8.25 -17.39 9.59
C ALA A 378 7.11 -16.83 10.46
N ASP A 379 6.28 -15.91 9.92
CA ASP A 379 5.13 -15.37 10.64
C ASP A 379 4.14 -16.50 10.97
N LYS A 380 3.80 -17.35 9.98
CA LYS A 380 2.92 -18.51 10.19
C LYS A 380 3.49 -19.50 11.21
N GLN A 381 4.79 -19.79 11.13
CA GLN A 381 5.46 -20.75 12.02
C GLN A 381 5.55 -20.24 13.46
N LEU A 382 5.68 -18.93 13.66
CA LEU A 382 5.86 -18.31 14.97
C LEU A 382 4.56 -17.74 15.57
N GLY A 383 3.40 -18.00 14.94
CA GLY A 383 2.09 -17.59 15.44
C GLY A 383 1.76 -16.10 15.24
N TYR A 384 2.42 -15.45 14.26
CA TYR A 384 2.07 -14.08 13.92
C TYR A 384 0.90 -14.03 12.93
N ILE A 385 0.01 -13.09 13.17
CA ILE A 385 -1.08 -12.71 12.27
C ILE A 385 -0.84 -11.32 11.70
N HIS A 386 -1.49 -11.01 10.58
CA HIS A 386 -1.63 -9.65 10.06
C HIS A 386 -3.04 -9.14 10.38
N PRO A 387 -3.25 -8.35 11.44
CA PRO A 387 -4.57 -7.90 11.89
C PRO A 387 -5.46 -7.32 10.81
N CYS A 388 -4.89 -6.67 9.80
CA CYS A 388 -5.66 -6.10 8.68
C CYS A 388 -6.24 -7.12 7.70
N ALA A 389 -5.83 -8.38 7.78
CA ALA A 389 -6.29 -9.49 6.94
C ALA A 389 -6.67 -10.74 7.78
N SER A 390 -6.89 -10.57 9.08
CA SER A 390 -7.26 -11.64 10.00
C SER A 390 -8.60 -11.34 10.65
N TYR A 391 -9.48 -12.33 10.69
CA TYR A 391 -10.84 -12.24 11.22
C TYR A 391 -10.99 -13.21 12.37
N PRO A 392 -11.54 -12.83 13.54
CA PRO A 392 -11.64 -13.72 14.69
C PRO A 392 -12.68 -14.82 14.45
N LEU A 393 -12.34 -16.07 14.79
CA LEU A 393 -13.24 -17.23 14.76
C LEU A 393 -13.57 -17.74 16.18
N SER A 394 -12.93 -17.20 17.19
CA SER A 394 -13.14 -17.48 18.61
C SER A 394 -12.72 -16.29 19.45
N ASP A 395 -12.85 -16.36 20.78
CA ASP A 395 -12.15 -15.44 21.68
C ASP A 395 -10.63 -15.57 21.42
N ILE A 396 -9.93 -14.47 21.20
CA ILE A 396 -8.48 -14.46 20.92
C ILE A 396 -7.72 -13.62 21.93
N GLU A 397 -6.46 -13.99 22.15
CA GLU A 397 -5.50 -13.21 22.93
C GLU A 397 -4.29 -12.88 22.06
N LEU A 398 -3.90 -11.60 22.02
CA LEU A 398 -2.84 -11.14 21.12
C LEU A 398 -1.98 -10.03 21.73
N VAL A 399 -0.71 -9.98 21.30
CA VAL A 399 0.23 -8.90 21.60
C VAL A 399 0.39 -8.04 20.37
N VAL A 400 0.05 -6.76 20.48
CA VAL A 400 0.15 -5.76 19.42
C VAL A 400 1.34 -4.84 19.72
N PRO A 401 2.25 -4.59 18.78
CA PRO A 401 3.30 -3.60 18.92
C PRO A 401 2.71 -2.21 19.15
N ARG A 402 3.44 -1.34 19.83
CA ARG A 402 3.08 0.09 19.87
C ARG A 402 3.35 0.72 18.50
N ASP A 403 2.45 1.60 18.06
CA ASP A 403 2.78 2.53 16.99
C ASP A 403 3.80 3.55 17.56
N VAL A 404 4.89 3.77 16.82
CA VAL A 404 6.02 4.63 17.25
C VAL A 404 5.77 6.05 16.77
#